data_7b81abd9732648baf334b5bc2962a15a
#
_entry.id   7b81abd9732648baf334b5bc2962a15a
#
_cell.length_a   1.000
_cell.length_b   1.000
_cell.length_c   1.000
_cell.angle_alpha   90.00
_cell.angle_beta   90.00
_cell.angle_gamma   90.00
#
_symmetry.space_group_name_H-M   'P 1'
#
loop_
_entity.id
_entity.type
_entity.pdbx_description
1 polymer ?
#
loop_
_entity_poly.entity_id
_entity_poly.type
_entity_poly.pdbx_seq_one_letter_code
_entity_poly.pdbx_strand_id
1 'polypeptide(L)'
;RDRLRSRGLGDVYKRQGEGKTLVATLPVYLNALTGMGVHVVTVNDYLARRDSEWMGMLFQFLGLTVGCIQSMMPSQLRREQYACDITYGTNAEFGFDYLRDNGMATSKSEQVQRGHYFSIVDEVDSILIDEARTPLIISGPAVVTREQQYDTLRPAIERVVKAQTDLCNELMAQALKAQEEGRTEEVGRCLFKVKMGQPRHRAFLRAMQDPELRRIVE
;
A
#
# COMPACT_ATOMS: atom_id res chain seq x y z
N ARG A 1 14.10 31.09 21.79
CA ARG A 1 13.45 29.89 22.40
C ARG A 1 11.95 30.04 22.27
N ASP A 2 11.44 29.92 21.05
CA ASP A 2 10.01 29.85 20.83
C ASP A 2 9.52 28.54 21.41
N ARG A 3 8.71 28.68 22.43
CA ARG A 3 8.07 27.58 23.10
C ARG A 3 7.12 26.93 22.11
N LEU A 4 7.44 25.73 21.68
CA LEU A 4 6.49 24.78 21.09
C LEU A 4 5.44 24.43 22.18
N ARG A 5 4.61 25.37 22.54
CA ARG A 5 3.40 25.15 23.30
C ARG A 5 2.25 25.14 22.30
N SER A 6 1.71 23.97 22.05
CA SER A 6 0.29 23.71 21.69
C SER A 6 -0.52 24.94 21.21
N ARG A 7 0.03 25.73 20.32
CA ARG A 7 -0.72 26.71 19.55
C ARG A 7 -1.11 26.00 18.30
N GLY A 8 -2.40 25.97 18.06
CA GLY A 8 -3.00 25.25 16.94
C GLY A 8 -2.34 25.63 15.61
N LEU A 9 -2.66 24.88 14.58
CA LEU A 9 -2.23 24.98 13.18
C LEU A 9 -2.05 26.44 12.64
N GLY A 10 -2.72 27.43 13.25
CA GLY A 10 -2.60 28.84 12.90
C GLY A 10 -1.21 29.47 13.04
N ASP A 11 -0.33 28.94 13.91
CA ASP A 11 1.02 29.47 14.09
C ASP A 11 1.99 28.99 12.99
N VAL A 12 1.72 27.87 12.37
CA VAL A 12 2.50 27.34 11.23
C VAL A 12 2.29 28.22 10.00
N TYR A 13 1.08 28.72 9.78
CA TYR A 13 0.75 29.60 8.65
C TYR A 13 1.39 30.99 8.75
N LYS A 14 1.70 31.46 9.94
CA LYS A 14 2.36 32.78 10.11
C LYS A 14 3.80 32.82 9.58
N ARG A 15 4.42 31.67 9.32
CA ARG A 15 5.79 31.57 8.79
C ARG A 15 5.84 31.28 7.29
N GLN A 16 4.78 31.46 6.58
CA GLN A 16 4.78 31.40 5.11
C GLN A 16 5.52 32.63 4.55
N GLY A 17 6.29 32.42 3.47
CA GLY A 17 7.06 33.48 2.82
C GLY A 17 8.44 33.79 3.44
N GLU A 18 8.90 33.05 4.45
CA GLU A 18 10.19 33.27 5.12
C GLU A 18 11.38 32.64 4.39
N GLY A 19 11.25 32.28 3.10
CA GLY A 19 12.36 31.76 2.31
C GLY A 19 12.71 30.29 2.61
N LYS A 20 11.73 29.45 2.97
CA LYS A 20 11.93 28.01 3.24
C LYS A 20 12.69 27.30 2.11
N THR A 21 12.36 27.61 0.86
CA THR A 21 13.04 27.05 -0.32
C THR A 21 14.54 27.32 -0.32
N LEU A 22 14.95 28.53 0.05
CA LEU A 22 16.36 28.90 0.15
C LEU A 22 17.04 28.26 1.36
N VAL A 23 16.37 28.23 2.52
CA VAL A 23 16.92 27.62 3.75
C VAL A 23 17.09 26.10 3.54
N ALA A 24 16.19 25.44 2.82
CA ALA A 24 16.26 24.01 2.51
C ALA A 24 17.54 23.66 1.72
N THR A 25 18.13 24.58 0.99
CA THR A 25 19.37 24.30 0.23
C THR A 25 20.53 23.87 1.12
N LEU A 26 20.60 24.37 2.35
CA LEU A 26 21.72 24.06 3.28
C LEU A 26 21.71 22.56 3.67
N PRO A 27 20.65 22.00 4.26
CA PRO A 27 20.61 20.58 4.60
C PRO A 27 20.60 19.69 3.35
N VAL A 28 19.98 20.12 2.24
CA VAL A 28 20.01 19.38 0.98
C VAL A 28 21.45 19.23 0.48
N TYR A 29 22.21 20.32 0.41
CA TYR A 29 23.60 20.31 0.00
C TYR A 29 24.45 19.40 0.88
N LEU A 30 24.36 19.57 2.20
CA LEU A 30 25.13 18.78 3.16
C LEU A 30 24.91 17.27 2.99
N ASN A 31 23.66 16.85 2.83
CA ASN A 31 23.34 15.43 2.67
C ASN A 31 23.63 14.90 1.26
N ALA A 32 23.53 15.75 0.23
CA ALA A 32 23.87 15.37 -1.15
C ALA A 32 25.34 15.04 -1.35
N LEU A 33 26.24 15.63 -0.55
CA LEU A 33 27.69 15.34 -0.59
C LEU A 33 28.02 13.87 -0.34
N THR A 34 27.12 13.12 0.27
CA THR A 34 27.29 11.66 0.47
C THR A 34 27.17 10.84 -0.82
N GLY A 35 26.59 11.40 -1.89
CA GLY A 35 26.31 10.71 -3.14
C GLY A 35 25.17 9.69 -3.06
N MET A 36 24.49 9.57 -1.91
CA MET A 36 23.43 8.58 -1.69
C MET A 36 22.05 9.01 -2.19
N GLY A 37 21.91 10.25 -2.64
CA GLY A 37 20.67 10.82 -3.17
C GLY A 37 19.78 11.48 -2.11
N VAL A 38 19.35 12.68 -2.42
CA VAL A 38 18.44 13.48 -1.59
C VAL A 38 17.15 13.73 -2.34
N HIS A 39 16.02 13.51 -1.69
CA HIS A 39 14.70 13.79 -2.25
C HIS A 39 14.14 15.08 -1.63
N VAL A 40 13.65 15.99 -2.49
CA VAL A 40 12.93 17.19 -2.06
C VAL A 40 11.50 17.07 -2.52
N VAL A 41 10.60 16.86 -1.56
CA VAL A 41 9.19 16.62 -1.81
C VAL A 41 8.41 17.93 -1.73
N THR A 42 7.73 18.27 -2.82
CA THR A 42 6.90 19.47 -2.96
C THR A 42 5.42 19.10 -3.15
N VAL A 43 4.54 20.10 -3.01
CA VAL A 43 3.08 19.90 -3.07
C VAL A 43 2.59 19.58 -4.49
N ASN A 44 3.23 20.15 -5.52
CA ASN A 44 2.80 19.98 -6.90
C ASN A 44 3.95 20.05 -7.91
N ASP A 45 3.69 19.59 -9.14
CA ASP A 45 4.66 19.52 -10.22
C ASP A 45 5.24 20.91 -10.60
N TYR A 46 4.42 21.96 -10.50
CA TYR A 46 4.91 23.32 -10.78
C TYR A 46 6.00 23.74 -9.79
N LEU A 47 5.78 23.53 -8.50
CA LEU A 47 6.77 23.85 -7.48
C LEU A 47 8.02 22.98 -7.59
N ALA A 48 7.83 21.67 -7.86
CA ALA A 48 8.94 20.76 -8.08
C ALA A 48 9.86 21.25 -9.21
N ARG A 49 9.26 21.64 -10.33
CA ARG A 49 9.99 22.18 -11.47
C ARG A 49 10.64 23.54 -11.18
N ARG A 50 9.85 24.49 -10.67
CA ARG A 50 10.34 25.84 -10.36
C ARG A 50 11.54 25.79 -9.40
N ASP A 51 11.41 25.02 -8.31
CA ASP A 51 12.44 24.98 -7.27
C ASP A 51 13.66 24.19 -7.73
N SER A 52 13.48 23.13 -8.52
CA SER A 52 14.61 22.39 -9.13
C SER A 52 15.40 23.25 -10.14
N GLU A 53 14.72 24.09 -10.93
CA GLU A 53 15.37 25.01 -11.86
C GLU A 53 16.07 26.15 -11.10
N TRP A 54 15.41 26.76 -10.14
CA TRP A 54 15.92 27.92 -9.41
C TRP A 54 17.07 27.56 -8.46
N MET A 55 16.85 26.59 -7.56
CA MET A 55 17.90 26.14 -6.63
C MET A 55 18.92 25.23 -7.34
N GLY A 56 18.53 24.63 -8.44
CA GLY A 56 19.40 23.81 -9.27
C GLY A 56 20.63 24.56 -9.78
N MET A 57 20.48 25.82 -10.12
CA MET A 57 21.62 26.68 -10.51
C MET A 57 22.66 26.74 -9.41
N LEU A 58 22.27 26.90 -8.14
CA LEU A 58 23.16 26.92 -6.99
C LEU A 58 23.83 25.54 -6.80
N PHE A 59 23.07 24.45 -6.84
CA PHE A 59 23.62 23.12 -6.65
C PHE A 59 24.60 22.72 -7.77
N GLN A 60 24.28 23.06 -9.01
CA GLN A 60 25.15 22.83 -10.16
C GLN A 60 26.45 23.63 -10.08
N PHE A 61 26.37 24.89 -9.61
CA PHE A 61 27.56 25.70 -9.34
C PHE A 61 28.46 25.06 -8.26
N LEU A 62 27.84 24.36 -7.31
CA LEU A 62 28.54 23.61 -6.25
C LEU A 62 28.95 22.18 -6.67
N GLY A 63 28.76 21.81 -7.94
CA GLY A 63 29.21 20.54 -8.51
C GLY A 63 28.24 19.37 -8.31
N LEU A 64 26.99 19.61 -7.89
CA LEU A 64 25.97 18.56 -7.73
C LEU A 64 25.02 18.53 -8.91
N THR A 65 24.47 17.32 -9.16
CA THR A 65 23.46 17.09 -10.19
C THR A 65 22.06 17.18 -9.60
N VAL A 66 21.13 17.77 -10.39
CA VAL A 66 19.74 17.98 -9.95
C VAL A 66 18.77 17.40 -10.98
N GLY A 67 17.87 16.56 -10.52
CA GLY A 67 16.79 15.98 -11.29
C GLY A 67 15.41 16.45 -10.78
N CYS A 68 14.40 16.30 -11.63
CA CYS A 68 13.02 16.63 -11.32
C CYS A 68 12.08 15.55 -11.89
N ILE A 69 11.33 14.90 -11.01
CA ILE A 69 10.29 13.94 -11.39
C ILE A 69 8.97 14.68 -11.57
N GLN A 70 8.33 14.44 -12.69
CA GLN A 70 7.04 15.01 -13.03
C GLN A 70 6.04 13.95 -13.46
N SER A 71 4.77 14.29 -13.41
CA SER A 71 3.68 13.45 -13.88
C SER A 71 3.89 13.04 -15.35
N MET A 72 3.43 11.84 -15.71
CA MET A 72 3.53 11.26 -17.05
C MET A 72 4.95 11.04 -17.61
N MET A 73 6.01 11.19 -16.80
CA MET A 73 7.38 10.97 -17.23
C MET A 73 7.65 9.46 -17.45
N PRO A 74 8.26 9.06 -18.59
CA PRO A 74 8.64 7.68 -18.84
C PRO A 74 9.63 7.12 -17.81
N SER A 75 9.56 5.82 -17.52
CA SER A 75 10.40 5.17 -16.50
C SER A 75 11.90 5.34 -16.73
N GLN A 76 12.33 5.34 -17.99
CA GLN A 76 13.76 5.56 -18.31
C GLN A 76 14.23 6.94 -17.87
N LEU A 77 13.48 7.99 -18.21
CA LEU A 77 13.81 9.36 -17.79
C LEU A 77 13.74 9.51 -16.27
N ARG A 78 12.74 8.86 -15.61
CA ARG A 78 12.67 8.86 -14.16
C ARG A 78 13.94 8.30 -13.53
N ARG A 79 14.47 7.19 -14.07
CA ARG A 79 15.70 6.58 -13.59
C ARG A 79 16.90 7.53 -13.69
N GLU A 80 16.99 8.27 -14.78
CA GLU A 80 18.02 9.31 -14.95
C GLU A 80 17.89 10.43 -13.92
N GLN A 81 16.65 10.86 -13.62
CA GLN A 81 16.41 11.87 -12.59
C GLN A 81 16.74 11.36 -11.18
N TYR A 82 16.40 10.09 -10.86
CA TYR A 82 16.79 9.50 -9.59
C TYR A 82 18.28 9.22 -9.45
N ALA A 83 19.02 9.15 -10.55
CA ALA A 83 20.48 9.02 -10.54
C ALA A 83 21.19 10.31 -10.14
N CYS A 84 20.52 11.46 -10.20
CA CYS A 84 21.06 12.75 -9.73
C CYS A 84 21.29 12.76 -8.21
N ASP A 85 22.16 13.65 -7.75
CA ASP A 85 22.44 13.82 -6.32
C ASP A 85 21.22 14.34 -5.55
N ILE A 86 20.44 15.19 -6.20
CA ILE A 86 19.23 15.80 -5.65
C ILE A 86 18.07 15.56 -6.62
N THR A 87 16.95 15.03 -6.13
CA THR A 87 15.76 14.81 -6.95
C THR A 87 14.56 15.52 -6.34
N TYR A 88 13.97 16.43 -7.12
CA TYR A 88 12.71 17.11 -6.79
C TYR A 88 11.52 16.33 -7.33
N GLY A 89 10.40 16.35 -6.64
CA GLY A 89 9.14 15.74 -7.09
C GLY A 89 8.01 15.94 -6.10
N THR A 90 6.82 15.46 -6.46
CA THR A 90 5.68 15.47 -5.54
C THR A 90 5.64 14.19 -4.70
N ASN A 91 4.95 14.24 -3.56
CA ASN A 91 4.71 13.07 -2.71
C ASN A 91 4.06 11.92 -3.50
N ALA A 92 3.10 12.22 -4.36
CA ALA A 92 2.40 11.23 -5.17
C ALA A 92 3.35 10.53 -6.16
N GLU A 93 4.21 11.30 -6.85
CA GLU A 93 5.15 10.72 -7.82
C GLU A 93 6.19 9.82 -7.15
N PHE A 94 6.77 10.24 -6.02
CA PHE A 94 7.69 9.40 -5.23
C PHE A 94 6.98 8.14 -4.71
N GLY A 95 5.76 8.29 -4.22
CA GLY A 95 4.98 7.17 -3.70
C GLY A 95 4.54 6.18 -4.78
N PHE A 96 4.11 6.65 -5.95
CA PHE A 96 3.78 5.78 -7.07
C PHE A 96 5.00 5.05 -7.63
N ASP A 97 6.16 5.71 -7.70
CA ASP A 97 7.38 5.04 -8.11
C ASP A 97 7.80 3.97 -7.10
N TYR A 98 7.69 4.25 -5.80
CA TYR A 98 7.93 3.26 -4.75
C TYR A 98 7.02 2.04 -4.87
N LEU A 99 5.72 2.26 -5.10
CA LEU A 99 4.75 1.17 -5.28
C LEU A 99 5.04 0.35 -6.54
N ARG A 100 5.41 1.00 -7.65
CA ARG A 100 5.81 0.31 -8.89
C ARG A 100 7.06 -0.52 -8.68
N ASP A 101 8.08 0.04 -8.05
CA ASP A 101 9.36 -0.62 -7.84
C ASP A 101 9.24 -1.83 -6.89
N ASN A 102 8.37 -1.76 -5.88
CA ASN A 102 8.24 -2.83 -4.89
C ASN A 102 7.07 -3.79 -5.13
N GLY A 103 6.07 -3.39 -5.90
CA GLY A 103 4.88 -4.19 -6.15
C GLY A 103 4.77 -4.77 -7.56
N MET A 104 5.41 -4.16 -8.55
CA MET A 104 5.25 -4.54 -9.96
C MET A 104 6.57 -4.93 -10.64
N ALA A 105 7.69 -4.35 -10.23
CA ALA A 105 8.99 -4.68 -10.83
C ALA A 105 9.38 -6.13 -10.50
N THR A 106 9.73 -6.89 -11.53
CA THR A 106 10.16 -8.29 -11.41
C THR A 106 11.68 -8.41 -11.25
N SER A 107 12.40 -7.37 -11.62
CA SER A 107 13.86 -7.31 -11.55
C SER A 107 14.34 -5.94 -11.09
N LYS A 108 15.54 -5.90 -10.49
CA LYS A 108 16.17 -4.65 -10.06
C LYS A 108 16.42 -3.66 -11.22
N SER A 109 16.57 -4.17 -12.43
CA SER A 109 16.75 -3.34 -13.63
C SER A 109 15.48 -2.60 -14.07
N GLU A 110 14.31 -3.01 -13.59
CA GLU A 110 13.03 -2.33 -13.86
C GLU A 110 12.73 -1.23 -12.84
N GLN A 111 13.36 -1.27 -11.67
CA GLN A 111 13.20 -0.25 -10.64
C GLN A 111 13.77 1.09 -11.10
N VAL A 112 13.09 2.17 -10.76
CA VAL A 112 13.52 3.54 -11.10
C VAL A 112 14.23 4.22 -9.93
N GLN A 113 13.82 3.92 -8.68
CA GLN A 113 14.42 4.46 -7.48
C GLN A 113 15.67 3.68 -7.08
N ARG A 114 16.70 4.36 -6.59
CA ARG A 114 17.95 3.70 -6.16
C ARG A 114 18.01 3.45 -4.65
N GLY A 115 17.31 4.23 -3.86
CA GLY A 115 17.30 4.11 -2.41
C GLY A 115 16.81 5.38 -1.75
N HIS A 116 16.59 5.32 -0.45
CA HIS A 116 16.07 6.43 0.35
C HIS A 116 17.08 6.75 1.45
N TYR A 117 17.87 7.80 1.26
CA TYR A 117 18.87 8.22 2.23
C TYR A 117 18.38 9.40 3.07
N PHE A 118 17.98 10.48 2.40
CA PHE A 118 17.52 11.69 3.06
C PHE A 118 16.40 12.35 2.26
N SER A 119 15.43 12.94 2.95
CA SER A 119 14.37 13.71 2.30
C SER A 119 13.99 14.93 3.11
N ILE A 120 13.61 15.98 2.38
CA ILE A 120 12.90 17.14 2.92
C ILE A 120 11.50 17.13 2.34
N VAL A 121 10.50 17.23 3.20
CA VAL A 121 9.08 17.26 2.81
C VAL A 121 8.53 18.64 3.15
N ASP A 122 8.13 19.40 2.12
CA ASP A 122 7.42 20.65 2.30
C ASP A 122 5.93 20.40 2.54
N GLU A 123 5.26 21.28 3.30
CA GLU A 123 3.83 21.15 3.69
C GLU A 123 3.51 19.76 4.27
N VAL A 124 4.33 19.31 5.20
CA VAL A 124 4.27 17.96 5.79
C VAL A 124 2.95 17.66 6.49
N ASP A 125 2.28 18.65 7.04
CA ASP A 125 0.96 18.56 7.66
C ASP A 125 -0.11 18.20 6.62
N SER A 126 -0.10 18.82 5.45
CA SER A 126 -1.00 18.43 4.36
C SER A 126 -0.76 16.98 3.92
N ILE A 127 0.50 16.61 3.71
CA ILE A 127 0.86 15.28 3.18
C ILE A 127 0.63 14.16 4.19
N LEU A 128 1.09 14.33 5.44
CA LEU A 128 1.11 13.26 6.43
C LEU A 128 -0.11 13.26 7.38
N ILE A 129 -0.93 14.31 7.36
CA ILE A 129 -2.12 14.43 8.22
C ILE A 129 -3.38 14.51 7.36
N ASP A 130 -3.52 15.55 6.53
CA ASP A 130 -4.75 15.79 5.79
C ASP A 130 -4.98 14.74 4.70
N GLU A 131 -3.95 14.41 3.92
CA GLU A 131 -4.01 13.42 2.84
C GLU A 131 -3.62 12.01 3.27
N ALA A 132 -3.23 11.80 4.54
CA ALA A 132 -2.72 10.51 5.03
C ALA A 132 -3.72 9.35 4.89
N ARG A 133 -5.01 9.65 4.80
CA ARG A 133 -6.07 8.64 4.60
C ARG A 133 -6.36 8.33 3.13
N THR A 134 -5.81 9.10 2.20
CA THR A 134 -6.01 8.89 0.77
C THR A 134 -4.98 7.89 0.28
N PRO A 135 -5.36 6.65 -0.03
CA PRO A 135 -4.40 5.65 -0.49
C PRO A 135 -3.90 5.98 -1.89
N LEU A 136 -2.63 5.77 -2.14
CA LEU A 136 -2.09 5.73 -3.50
C LEU A 136 -2.49 4.39 -4.14
N ILE A 137 -3.33 4.43 -5.16
CA ILE A 137 -3.84 3.24 -5.83
C ILE A 137 -3.27 3.18 -7.24
N ILE A 138 -2.53 2.12 -7.55
CA ILE A 138 -2.15 1.79 -8.92
C ILE A 138 -3.22 0.82 -9.44
N SER A 139 -4.01 1.27 -10.40
CA SER A 139 -4.95 0.44 -11.12
C SER A 139 -4.68 0.54 -12.61
N GLY A 140 -4.75 -0.59 -13.29
CA GLY A 140 -4.63 -0.67 -14.73
C GLY A 140 -5.48 -1.82 -15.25
N PRO A 141 -5.77 -1.85 -16.56
CA PRO A 141 -6.39 -3.02 -17.14
C PRO A 141 -5.47 -4.21 -16.85
N ALA A 142 -6.02 -5.24 -16.19
CA ALA A 142 -5.30 -6.49 -16.05
C ALA A 142 -4.97 -6.97 -17.47
N VAL A 143 -3.69 -7.15 -17.76
CA VAL A 143 -3.29 -7.83 -18.98
C VAL A 143 -3.77 -9.26 -18.84
N VAL A 144 -4.95 -9.54 -19.38
CA VAL A 144 -5.52 -10.88 -19.42
C VAL A 144 -4.75 -11.68 -20.46
N THR A 145 -3.50 -12.02 -20.13
CA THR A 145 -2.66 -12.91 -20.93
C THR A 145 -2.90 -14.37 -20.65
N ARG A 146 -3.75 -14.68 -19.68
CA ARG A 146 -4.26 -16.04 -19.49
C ARG A 146 -5.62 -16.13 -20.15
N GLU A 147 -5.74 -17.00 -21.13
CA GLU A 147 -7.04 -17.47 -21.61
C GLU A 147 -7.93 -17.65 -20.39
N GLN A 148 -9.13 -17.09 -20.44
CA GLN A 148 -10.08 -17.20 -19.33
C GLN A 148 -10.44 -18.68 -19.16
N GLN A 149 -9.68 -19.39 -18.37
CA GLN A 149 -9.92 -20.81 -18.06
C GLN A 149 -11.16 -21.00 -17.17
N TYR A 150 -11.83 -19.90 -16.81
CA TYR A 150 -13.02 -19.95 -15.97
C TYR A 150 -14.12 -20.83 -16.55
N ASP A 151 -14.43 -20.67 -17.84
CA ASP A 151 -15.47 -21.45 -18.50
C ASP A 151 -15.11 -22.92 -18.62
N THR A 152 -13.83 -23.22 -18.82
CA THR A 152 -13.32 -24.60 -18.91
C THR A 152 -13.29 -25.30 -17.54
N LEU A 153 -12.92 -24.57 -16.48
CA LEU A 153 -12.80 -25.11 -15.13
C LEU A 153 -14.12 -25.10 -14.35
N ARG A 154 -15.05 -24.23 -14.74
CA ARG A 154 -16.33 -24.06 -14.04
C ARG A 154 -17.08 -25.37 -13.81
N PRO A 155 -17.29 -26.27 -14.80
CA PRO A 155 -18.02 -27.53 -14.56
C PRO A 155 -17.32 -28.47 -13.57
N ALA A 156 -15.98 -28.43 -13.53
CA ALA A 156 -15.21 -29.22 -12.57
C ALA A 156 -15.36 -28.66 -11.15
N ILE A 157 -15.28 -27.34 -10.99
CA ILE A 157 -15.45 -26.66 -9.71
C ILE A 157 -16.89 -26.84 -9.20
N GLU A 158 -17.90 -26.69 -10.04
CA GLU A 158 -19.31 -26.92 -9.68
C GLU A 158 -19.56 -28.36 -9.16
N ARG A 159 -18.92 -29.35 -9.76
CA ARG A 159 -18.98 -30.73 -9.25
C ARG A 159 -18.37 -30.91 -7.89
N VAL A 160 -17.20 -30.30 -7.65
CA VAL A 160 -16.50 -30.35 -6.36
C VAL A 160 -17.33 -29.65 -5.28
N VAL A 161 -17.82 -28.45 -5.58
CA VAL A 161 -18.68 -27.68 -4.65
C VAL A 161 -19.95 -28.42 -4.31
N LYS A 162 -20.57 -29.05 -5.31
CA LYS A 162 -21.79 -29.91 -5.08
C LYS A 162 -21.44 -31.07 -4.16
N ALA A 163 -20.40 -31.85 -4.46
CA ALA A 163 -20.02 -33.01 -3.65
C ALA A 163 -19.68 -32.58 -2.19
N GLN A 164 -19.00 -31.44 -2.01
CA GLN A 164 -18.73 -30.89 -0.70
C GLN A 164 -20.01 -30.49 0.05
N THR A 165 -20.96 -29.87 -0.66
CA THR A 165 -22.23 -29.47 -0.06
C THR A 165 -23.06 -30.71 0.35
N ASP A 166 -23.09 -31.71 -0.48
CA ASP A 166 -23.80 -32.97 -0.18
C ASP A 166 -23.17 -33.65 1.05
N LEU A 167 -21.85 -33.75 1.12
CA LEU A 167 -21.13 -34.27 2.29
C LEU A 167 -21.42 -33.46 3.56
N CYS A 168 -21.44 -32.13 3.46
CA CYS A 168 -21.76 -31.28 4.62
C CYS A 168 -23.20 -31.45 5.09
N ASN A 169 -24.16 -31.67 4.16
CA ASN A 169 -25.53 -31.99 4.49
C ASN A 169 -25.65 -33.35 5.23
N GLU A 170 -24.94 -34.38 4.75
CA GLU A 170 -24.90 -35.69 5.41
C GLU A 170 -24.29 -35.59 6.81
N LEU A 171 -23.16 -34.87 6.97
CA LEU A 171 -22.54 -34.66 8.27
C LEU A 171 -23.44 -33.90 9.24
N MET A 172 -24.21 -32.91 8.77
CA MET A 172 -25.20 -32.23 9.59
C MET A 172 -26.33 -33.15 10.02
N ALA A 173 -26.82 -34.01 9.14
CA ALA A 173 -27.84 -35.01 9.49
C ALA A 173 -27.32 -36.03 10.53
N GLN A 174 -26.08 -36.49 10.36
CA GLN A 174 -25.40 -37.34 11.35
C GLN A 174 -25.22 -36.65 12.71
N ALA A 175 -24.86 -35.39 12.72
CA ALA A 175 -24.70 -34.59 13.94
C ALA A 175 -26.02 -34.47 14.71
N LEU A 176 -27.14 -34.21 14.01
CA LEU A 176 -28.45 -34.13 14.63
C LEU A 176 -28.90 -35.48 15.23
N LYS A 177 -28.69 -36.55 14.48
CA LYS A 177 -29.00 -37.91 14.98
C LYS A 177 -28.13 -38.29 16.20
N ALA A 178 -26.85 -38.00 16.14
CA ALA A 178 -25.92 -38.22 17.26
C ALA A 178 -26.30 -37.36 18.51
N GLN A 179 -26.85 -36.18 18.29
CA GLN A 179 -27.37 -35.33 19.37
C GLN A 179 -28.58 -35.95 20.05
N GLU A 180 -29.53 -36.47 19.29
CA GLU A 180 -30.70 -37.18 19.82
C GLU A 180 -30.33 -38.44 20.62
N GLU A 181 -29.24 -39.12 20.22
CA GLU A 181 -28.70 -40.30 20.88
C GLU A 181 -27.71 -39.97 22.04
N GLY A 182 -27.44 -38.68 22.31
CA GLY A 182 -26.58 -38.23 23.40
C GLY A 182 -25.07 -38.45 23.16
N ARG A 183 -24.64 -38.69 21.91
CA ARG A 183 -23.25 -38.95 21.52
C ARG A 183 -22.48 -37.68 21.25
N THR A 184 -22.16 -36.94 22.29
CA THR A 184 -21.56 -35.60 22.23
C THR A 184 -20.24 -35.52 21.43
N GLU A 185 -19.40 -36.55 21.55
CA GLU A 185 -18.10 -36.58 20.81
C GLU A 185 -18.30 -36.67 19.30
N GLU A 186 -19.29 -37.47 18.85
CA GLU A 186 -19.61 -37.59 17.44
C GLU A 186 -20.25 -36.34 16.86
N VAL A 187 -21.11 -35.69 17.64
CA VAL A 187 -21.64 -34.35 17.31
C VAL A 187 -20.51 -33.35 17.06
N GLY A 188 -19.55 -33.26 17.99
CA GLY A 188 -18.41 -32.34 17.86
C GLY A 188 -17.58 -32.63 16.60
N ARG A 189 -17.29 -33.91 16.33
CA ARG A 189 -16.52 -34.34 15.16
C ARG A 189 -17.23 -33.98 13.85
N CYS A 190 -18.54 -34.22 13.75
CA CYS A 190 -19.31 -33.89 12.55
C CYS A 190 -19.39 -32.37 12.33
N LEU A 191 -19.73 -31.61 13.35
CA LEU A 191 -19.83 -30.16 13.26
C LEU A 191 -18.48 -29.50 12.96
N PHE A 192 -17.38 -30.02 13.51
CA PHE A 192 -16.03 -29.53 13.20
C PHE A 192 -15.69 -29.75 11.71
N LYS A 193 -15.99 -30.92 11.15
CA LYS A 193 -15.79 -31.19 9.71
C LYS A 193 -16.60 -30.23 8.84
N VAL A 194 -17.85 -29.94 9.21
CA VAL A 194 -18.70 -28.97 8.49
C VAL A 194 -18.12 -27.56 8.60
N LYS A 195 -17.64 -27.16 9.80
CA LYS A 195 -16.96 -25.88 10.03
C LYS A 195 -15.76 -25.71 9.08
N MET A 196 -14.94 -26.74 8.95
CA MET A 196 -13.75 -26.72 8.07
C MET A 196 -14.11 -26.78 6.58
N GLY A 197 -15.13 -27.56 6.20
CA GLY A 197 -15.52 -27.73 4.81
C GLY A 197 -16.36 -26.60 4.25
N GLN A 198 -17.35 -26.15 5.01
CA GLN A 198 -18.30 -25.12 4.57
C GLN A 198 -18.75 -24.24 5.75
N PRO A 199 -17.92 -23.29 6.22
CA PRO A 199 -18.21 -22.51 7.44
C PRO A 199 -19.48 -21.65 7.34
N ARG A 200 -19.96 -21.37 6.13
CA ARG A 200 -21.21 -20.62 5.87
C ARG A 200 -22.42 -21.53 5.59
N HIS A 201 -22.31 -22.80 5.88
CA HIS A 201 -23.44 -23.73 5.72
C HIS A 201 -24.64 -23.33 6.59
N ARG A 202 -25.83 -23.19 5.98
CA ARG A 202 -27.02 -22.62 6.68
C ARG A 202 -27.41 -23.39 7.93
N ALA A 203 -27.42 -24.72 7.85
CA ALA A 203 -27.79 -25.57 9.00
C ALA A 203 -26.71 -25.48 10.11
N PHE A 204 -25.44 -25.43 9.75
CA PHE A 204 -24.35 -25.23 10.69
C PHE A 204 -24.47 -23.89 11.43
N LEU A 205 -24.72 -22.79 10.72
CA LEU A 205 -24.90 -21.47 11.34
C LEU A 205 -26.09 -21.42 12.31
N ARG A 206 -27.18 -22.16 12.01
CA ARG A 206 -28.31 -22.31 12.92
C ARG A 206 -27.92 -23.12 14.16
N ALA A 207 -27.21 -24.24 13.97
CA ALA A 207 -26.75 -25.07 15.09
C ALA A 207 -25.79 -24.29 16.02
N MET A 208 -24.96 -23.38 15.49
CA MET A 208 -24.06 -22.53 16.30
C MET A 208 -24.76 -21.42 17.11
N GLN A 209 -26.09 -21.25 16.96
CA GLN A 209 -26.89 -20.40 17.85
C GLN A 209 -27.14 -21.08 19.20
N ASP A 210 -27.02 -22.39 19.26
CA ASP A 210 -27.12 -23.17 20.50
C ASP A 210 -25.79 -23.06 21.27
N PRO A 211 -25.80 -22.54 22.52
CA PRO A 211 -24.59 -22.40 23.33
C PRO A 211 -23.89 -23.72 23.65
N GLU A 212 -24.63 -24.82 23.79
CA GLU A 212 -24.08 -26.14 24.07
C GLU A 212 -23.30 -26.69 22.86
N LEU A 213 -23.91 -26.63 21.67
CA LEU A 213 -23.26 -27.08 20.43
C LEU A 213 -22.03 -26.22 20.09
N ARG A 214 -22.12 -24.94 20.37
CA ARG A 214 -21.00 -24.03 20.17
C ARG A 214 -19.79 -24.39 21.05
N ARG A 215 -20.04 -24.73 22.31
CA ARG A 215 -19.01 -25.16 23.27
C ARG A 215 -18.32 -26.49 22.87
N ILE A 216 -19.04 -27.36 22.17
CA ILE A 216 -18.49 -28.64 21.70
C ILE A 216 -17.56 -28.45 20.49
N VAL A 217 -17.75 -27.38 19.71
CA VAL A 217 -17.00 -27.09 18.47
C VAL A 217 -15.83 -26.11 18.67
N GLU A 218 -15.87 -25.31 19.73
CA GLU A 218 -14.76 -24.43 20.15
C GLU A 218 -13.70 -25.22 20.92
#